data_d9233e886e9e1ebcf7b6196ff9cf4324
#
_entry.id   d9233e886e9e1ebcf7b6196ff9cf4324
#
_cell.length_a   1.000
_cell.length_b   1.000
_cell.length_c   1.000
_cell.angle_alpha   90.00
_cell.angle_beta   90.00
_cell.angle_gamma   90.00
#
_symmetry.space_group_name_H-M   'P 1'
#
loop_
_entity.id
_entity.type
_entity.pdbx_description
1 polymer ?
#
loop_
_entity_poly.entity_id
_entity_poly.type
_entity_poly.pdbx_seq_one_letter_code
_entity_poly.pdbx_strand_id
1 'polypeptide(L)'
;MERWQAVALCTVVGLFGSASAKAHDWYPLSCCSEKDCRALVEADGETVLETADGWRLWDGRLVKRGRVQPSPDGSFHLCETRSRSILCFFVPPGSS
;
A
#
# COMPACT_ATOMS: atom_id res chain seq x y z
N MET A 1 0.67 6.20 -21.62
CA MET A 1 -0.37 7.16 -21.47
C MET A 1 -1.22 6.97 -20.27
N GLU A 2 -1.76 5.81 -20.11
CA GLU A 2 -2.59 5.61 -18.97
C GLU A 2 -1.90 5.78 -17.66
N ARG A 3 -0.63 5.47 -17.62
CA ARG A 3 0.14 5.66 -16.43
C ARG A 3 0.18 7.11 -16.03
N TRP A 4 0.24 7.98 -17.01
CA TRP A 4 0.21 9.39 -16.77
C TRP A 4 -1.04 9.81 -16.11
N GLN A 5 -2.15 9.33 -16.63
CA GLN A 5 -3.41 9.70 -16.07
C GLN A 5 -3.58 9.19 -14.67
N ALA A 6 -3.06 8.00 -14.43
CA ALA A 6 -3.16 7.46 -13.09
C ALA A 6 -2.39 8.31 -12.10
N VAL A 7 -1.23 8.76 -12.50
CA VAL A 7 -0.43 9.58 -11.62
C VAL A 7 -1.13 10.91 -11.37
N ALA A 8 -1.67 11.49 -12.42
CA ALA A 8 -2.37 12.75 -12.26
C ALA A 8 -3.56 12.60 -11.35
N LEU A 9 -4.26 11.49 -11.48
CA LEU A 9 -5.38 11.24 -10.62
C LEU A 9 -4.97 11.14 -9.18
N CYS A 10 -3.91 10.44 -8.90
CA CYS A 10 -3.42 10.33 -7.53
C CYS A 10 -3.18 11.70 -6.93
N THR A 11 -2.57 12.56 -7.70
CA THR A 11 -2.28 13.90 -7.24
C THR A 11 -3.54 14.67 -6.93
N VAL A 12 -4.50 14.59 -7.84
CA VAL A 12 -5.75 15.30 -7.64
C VAL A 12 -6.50 14.78 -6.44
N VAL A 13 -6.53 13.47 -6.30
CA VAL A 13 -7.22 12.88 -5.18
C VAL A 13 -6.56 13.33 -3.89
N GLY A 14 -5.26 13.43 -3.89
CA GLY A 14 -4.56 13.88 -2.70
C GLY A 14 -5.00 15.27 -2.29
N LEU A 15 -5.25 16.13 -3.26
CA LEU A 15 -5.67 17.47 -2.93
C LEU A 15 -7.04 17.50 -2.28
N PHE A 16 -7.96 16.77 -2.84
CA PHE A 16 -9.29 16.74 -2.28
C PHE A 16 -9.39 15.92 -1.04
N GLY A 17 -8.59 14.88 -0.97
CA GLY A 17 -8.67 13.99 0.14
C GLY A 17 -8.20 14.59 1.44
N SER A 18 -7.50 15.70 1.37
CA SER A 18 -6.94 16.25 2.58
C SER A 18 -8.00 16.55 3.63
N ALA A 19 -9.18 16.86 3.19
CA ALA A 19 -10.22 17.21 4.15
C ALA A 19 -10.81 16.02 4.84
N SER A 20 -10.82 14.87 4.19
CA SER A 20 -11.52 13.73 4.75
C SER A 20 -10.67 12.51 4.93
N ALA A 21 -9.43 12.57 4.53
CA ALA A 21 -8.58 11.39 4.55
C ALA A 21 -7.70 11.33 5.76
N LYS A 22 -8.23 11.72 6.89
CA LYS A 22 -7.44 11.81 8.06
C LYS A 22 -6.82 10.54 8.51
N ALA A 23 -7.52 9.45 8.39
CA ALA A 23 -7.05 8.19 8.92
C ALA A 23 -5.83 7.67 8.19
N HIS A 24 -5.70 7.98 6.92
CA HIS A 24 -4.65 7.40 6.13
C HIS A 24 -3.85 8.43 5.34
N ASP A 25 -3.87 9.66 5.77
CA ASP A 25 -3.16 10.68 5.00
C ASP A 25 -1.65 10.61 5.22
N TRP A 26 -1.17 9.68 6.01
CA TRP A 26 0.26 9.51 6.20
C TRP A 26 0.94 8.80 5.02
N TYR A 27 0.15 8.23 4.11
CA TYR A 27 0.75 7.56 2.97
C TYR A 27 1.53 8.57 2.13
N PRO A 28 2.75 8.21 1.70
CA PRO A 28 3.53 9.12 0.86
C PRO A 28 2.84 9.34 -0.48
N LEU A 29 3.02 10.51 -1.03
CA LEU A 29 2.44 10.81 -2.34
C LEU A 29 2.97 9.86 -3.41
N SER A 30 4.20 9.38 -3.27
CA SER A 30 4.73 8.45 -4.23
C SER A 30 3.96 7.14 -4.26
N CYS A 31 3.18 6.87 -3.22
CA CYS A 31 2.34 5.68 -3.18
C CYS A 31 0.89 6.02 -3.54
N CYS A 32 0.66 7.21 -4.05
CA CYS A 32 -0.61 7.78 -4.43
C CYS A 32 -1.36 8.28 -3.21
N SER A 33 -2.28 7.57 -2.68
CA SER A 33 -3.00 8.04 -1.52
C SER A 33 -3.91 6.93 -1.05
N GLU A 34 -4.79 7.27 -0.14
CA GLU A 34 -5.68 6.27 0.38
C GLU A 34 -6.58 5.67 -0.68
N LYS A 35 -6.66 6.29 -1.85
CA LYS A 35 -7.45 5.72 -2.91
C LYS A 35 -6.79 4.46 -3.45
N ASP A 36 -5.47 4.43 -3.45
CA ASP A 36 -4.71 3.29 -3.94
C ASP A 36 -4.12 2.47 -2.81
N CYS A 37 -4.18 2.98 -1.60
CA CYS A 37 -3.60 2.33 -0.43
C CYS A 37 -4.69 1.92 0.53
N ARG A 38 -4.50 0.78 1.19
CA ARG A 38 -5.44 0.34 2.18
C ARG A 38 -4.77 -0.60 3.17
N ALA A 39 -5.34 -0.68 4.36
CA ALA A 39 -4.89 -1.66 5.33
C ALA A 39 -5.41 -3.01 4.90
N LEU A 40 -4.59 -4.03 5.05
CA LEU A 40 -5.01 -5.39 4.72
C LEU A 40 -5.86 -5.94 5.85
N VAL A 41 -6.85 -6.72 5.51
CA VAL A 41 -7.77 -7.29 6.47
C VAL A 41 -7.63 -8.80 6.45
N GLU A 42 -7.01 -9.33 7.49
CA GLU A 42 -6.76 -10.75 7.56
C GLU A 42 -8.06 -11.56 7.53
N ALA A 43 -9.10 -11.05 8.16
CA ALA A 43 -10.37 -11.74 8.16
C ALA A 43 -10.97 -11.89 6.77
N ASP A 44 -10.57 -11.03 5.86
CA ASP A 44 -11.03 -11.11 4.48
C ASP A 44 -10.08 -11.94 3.63
N GLY A 45 -9.14 -12.63 4.24
CA GLY A 45 -8.22 -13.47 3.49
C GLY A 45 -6.98 -12.75 2.99
N GLU A 46 -6.80 -11.50 3.37
CA GLU A 46 -5.64 -10.75 2.91
C GLU A 46 -4.48 -10.98 3.84
N THR A 47 -3.93 -12.17 3.78
CA THR A 47 -2.87 -12.58 4.69
C THR A 47 -1.50 -12.31 4.06
N VAL A 48 -0.50 -12.19 4.92
CA VAL A 48 0.86 -11.92 4.49
C VAL A 48 1.77 -12.91 5.21
N LEU A 49 2.69 -13.50 4.47
CA LEU A 49 3.61 -14.46 5.04
C LEU A 49 5.04 -14.00 4.79
N GLU A 50 5.81 -13.92 5.85
CA GLU A 50 7.22 -13.56 5.69
C GLU A 50 7.99 -14.75 5.17
N THR A 51 8.86 -14.52 4.18
CA THR A 51 9.71 -15.56 3.62
C THR A 51 11.13 -15.04 3.60
N ALA A 52 12.05 -15.89 3.22
CA ALA A 52 13.45 -15.50 3.13
C ALA A 52 13.65 -14.37 2.11
N ASP A 53 12.86 -14.36 1.06
CA ASP A 53 13.02 -13.36 0.01
C ASP A 53 12.22 -12.09 0.24
N GLY A 54 11.28 -12.11 1.15
CA GLY A 54 10.45 -10.96 1.40
C GLY A 54 9.10 -11.36 1.93
N TRP A 55 8.07 -10.67 1.48
CA TRP A 55 6.72 -10.86 2.01
C TRP A 55 5.80 -11.36 0.91
N ARG A 56 5.24 -12.54 1.11
CA ARG A 56 4.35 -13.11 0.11
C ARG A 56 2.91 -12.77 0.48
N LEU A 57 2.20 -12.20 -0.48
CA LEU A 57 0.81 -11.84 -0.28
C LEU A 57 -0.08 -13.03 -0.57
N TRP A 58 -1.32 -12.93 -0.12
CA TRP A 58 -2.28 -14.03 -0.25
C TRP A 58 -2.53 -14.44 -1.70
N ASP A 59 -2.29 -13.54 -2.64
CA ASP A 59 -2.53 -13.84 -4.04
C ASP A 59 -1.26 -14.28 -4.76
N GLY A 60 -0.19 -14.51 -4.03
CA GLY A 60 1.03 -15.03 -4.63
C GLY A 60 2.08 -13.99 -4.98
N ARG A 61 1.73 -12.71 -4.93
CA ARG A 61 2.73 -11.69 -5.22
C ARG A 61 3.75 -11.63 -4.11
N LEU A 62 4.98 -11.31 -4.46
CA LEU A 62 6.06 -11.22 -3.50
C LEU A 62 6.60 -9.79 -3.45
N VAL A 63 6.69 -9.24 -2.25
CA VAL A 63 7.31 -7.94 -2.05
C VAL A 63 8.68 -8.18 -1.47
N LYS A 64 9.72 -7.82 -2.20
CA LYS A 64 11.08 -8.05 -1.74
C LYS A 64 11.38 -7.20 -0.52
N ARG A 65 12.24 -7.76 0.35
CA ARG A 65 12.55 -7.08 1.59
C ARG A 65 13.01 -5.65 1.43
N GLY A 66 13.77 -5.38 0.39
CA GLY A 66 14.28 -4.03 0.19
C GLY A 66 13.24 -3.03 -0.22
N ARG A 67 12.04 -3.49 -0.53
CA ARG A 67 10.98 -2.59 -0.98
C ARG A 67 9.93 -2.29 0.07
N VAL A 68 10.00 -2.92 1.22
CA VAL A 68 9.00 -2.67 2.26
C VAL A 68 9.35 -1.41 3.02
N GLN A 69 8.33 -0.80 3.59
CA GLN A 69 8.47 0.39 4.40
C GLN A 69 7.80 0.14 5.74
N PRO A 70 8.19 0.85 6.79
CA PRO A 70 7.57 0.63 8.08
C PRO A 70 6.15 1.20 8.12
N SER A 71 5.26 0.43 8.72
CA SER A 71 3.91 0.89 8.95
C SER A 71 3.86 1.63 10.29
N PRO A 72 3.15 2.75 10.36
CA PRO A 72 3.05 3.48 11.64
C PRO A 72 2.03 2.89 12.59
N ASP A 73 1.23 1.95 12.13
CA ASP A 73 0.25 1.31 13.02
C ASP A 73 0.47 -0.18 13.00
N GLY A 74 -0.41 -0.93 13.51
CA GLY A 74 -0.22 -2.37 13.63
C GLY A 74 -0.68 -3.17 12.45
N SER A 75 -0.88 -2.55 11.31
CA SER A 75 -1.41 -3.24 10.14
C SER A 75 -0.44 -3.22 8.99
N PHE A 76 -0.56 -4.25 8.12
CA PHE A 76 0.10 -4.19 6.83
C PHE A 76 -0.73 -3.28 5.94
N HIS A 77 -0.08 -2.50 5.09
CA HIS A 77 -0.79 -1.64 4.15
C HIS A 77 -0.25 -1.90 2.76
N LEU A 78 -1.13 -1.91 1.78
CA LEU A 78 -0.75 -2.18 0.40
C LEU A 78 -1.26 -1.06 -0.48
N CYS A 79 -0.37 -0.51 -1.28
CA CYS A 79 -0.72 0.48 -2.29
C CYS A 79 -0.51 -0.17 -3.64
N GLU A 80 -1.56 -0.27 -4.44
CA GLU A 80 -1.46 -0.95 -5.72
C GLU A 80 -2.29 -0.24 -6.77
N THR A 81 -1.92 -0.44 -8.03
CA THR A 81 -2.66 0.11 -9.13
C THR A 81 -3.86 -0.77 -9.42
N ARG A 82 -4.70 -0.33 -10.36
CA ARG A 82 -5.83 -1.13 -10.76
C ARG A 82 -5.40 -2.45 -11.35
N SER A 83 -4.24 -2.48 -12.01
CA SER A 83 -3.73 -3.70 -12.59
C SER A 83 -2.98 -4.54 -11.57
N ARG A 84 -3.05 -4.15 -10.29
CA ARG A 84 -2.48 -4.88 -9.18
C ARG A 84 -0.96 -4.83 -9.11
N SER A 85 -0.37 -3.82 -9.75
CA SER A 85 1.05 -3.59 -9.60
C SER A 85 1.28 -2.93 -8.24
N ILE A 86 2.24 -3.44 -7.50
CA ILE A 86 2.49 -2.92 -6.16
C ILE A 86 3.28 -1.64 -6.24
N LEU A 87 2.72 -0.59 -5.67
CA LEU A 87 3.39 0.70 -5.59
C LEU A 87 4.18 0.80 -4.31
N CYS A 88 3.58 0.43 -3.20
CA CYS A 88 4.22 0.48 -1.89
C CYS A 88 3.64 -0.61 -1.00
N PHE A 89 4.43 -1.06 -0.03
CA PHE A 89 3.99 -2.06 0.92
C PHE A 89 4.56 -1.69 2.28
N PHE A 90 3.72 -1.67 3.31
CA PHE A 90 4.11 -1.26 4.65
C PHE A 90 3.93 -2.40 5.62
N VAL A 91 4.95 -2.62 6.44
CA VAL A 91 4.99 -3.74 7.36
C VAL A 91 4.99 -3.20 8.78
N PRO A 92 4.10 -3.68 9.65
CA PRO A 92 4.06 -3.19 11.02
C PRO A 92 5.31 -3.59 11.80
N PRO A 93 5.69 -2.81 12.81
CA PRO A 93 6.87 -3.13 13.60
C PRO A 93 6.68 -4.47 14.30
N GLY A 94 7.76 -5.20 14.40
CA GLY A 94 7.73 -6.48 15.09
C GLY A 94 7.20 -7.62 14.29
N SER A 95 6.97 -7.42 13.00
CA SER A 95 6.43 -8.47 12.17
C SER A 95 7.48 -9.35 11.54
N SER A 96 8.71 -9.11 11.70
CA SER A 96 9.75 -9.93 11.07
C SER A 96 10.17 -11.11 11.91
#